data_242d8ef137b5b860462126166b914bd2
#
_entry.id   242d8ef137b5b860462126166b914bd2
#
_cell.length_a   1.000
_cell.length_b   1.000
_cell.length_c   1.000
_cell.angle_alpha   90.00
_cell.angle_beta   90.00
_cell.angle_gamma   90.00
#
_symmetry.space_group_name_H-M   'P 1'
#
loop_
_entity.id
_entity.type
_entity.pdbx_description
1 polymer ?
#
loop_
_entity_poly.entity_id
_entity_poly.type
_entity_poly.pdbx_seq_one_letter_code
_entity_poly.pdbx_strand_id
1 'polypeptide(L)'
;MKKIILTAVLAALLFNCKAPEKNEYNKNEIIFVVEIESNDNKSESDIAEFSKYYTEAIDNNEPNSLGWGFFKSNDKIILIERYLNGAAMMEHGNNISEGGVLETHFGKFMKHFTINKIDVYGTASDELKEYVKPFGLPFYFHPDLAKFSRN
;
A
#
# COMPACT_ATOMS: atom_id res chain seq x y z
N MET A 1 -63.45 -47.31 13.83
CA MET A 1 -62.42 -47.21 12.81
C MET A 1 -61.95 -45.74 12.76
N LYS A 2 -60.83 -45.44 13.41
CA LYS A 2 -60.26 -44.06 13.43
C LYS A 2 -59.23 -43.97 12.36
N LYS A 3 -59.42 -43.07 11.36
CA LYS A 3 -58.44 -42.77 10.32
C LYS A 3 -57.41 -41.72 10.87
N ILE A 4 -56.16 -42.15 10.98
CA ILE A 4 -55.08 -41.27 11.36
C ILE A 4 -54.62 -40.65 10.07
N ILE A 5 -54.74 -39.30 9.94
CA ILE A 5 -54.17 -38.49 8.83
C ILE A 5 -52.80 -38.11 9.26
N LEU A 6 -51.78 -38.67 8.59
CA LEU A 6 -50.38 -38.35 8.79
C LEU A 6 -50.04 -37.14 7.90
N THR A 7 -49.97 -35.96 8.50
CA THR A 7 -49.56 -34.73 7.80
C THR A 7 -48.04 -34.67 7.76
N ALA A 8 -47.46 -34.93 6.60
CA ALA A 8 -46.05 -34.76 6.38
C ALA A 8 -45.72 -33.26 6.22
N VAL A 9 -45.06 -32.67 7.22
CA VAL A 9 -44.51 -31.32 7.15
C VAL A 9 -43.19 -31.41 6.41
N LEU A 10 -43.19 -31.03 5.13
CA LEU A 10 -42.00 -30.90 4.33
C LEU A 10 -41.34 -29.56 4.70
N ALA A 11 -40.37 -29.57 5.60
CA ALA A 11 -39.54 -28.43 5.92
C ALA A 11 -38.60 -28.12 4.74
N ALA A 12 -38.96 -27.17 3.88
CA ALA A 12 -38.11 -26.64 2.87
C ALA A 12 -36.97 -25.83 3.53
N LEU A 13 -35.82 -26.46 3.72
CA LEU A 13 -34.56 -25.76 4.06
C LEU A 13 -34.16 -24.94 2.86
N LEU A 14 -34.57 -23.68 2.83
CA LEU A 14 -34.05 -22.69 1.91
C LEU A 14 -32.57 -22.41 2.32
N PHE A 15 -31.66 -23.14 1.71
CA PHE A 15 -30.26 -22.77 1.72
C PHE A 15 -30.15 -21.40 1.02
N ASN A 16 -30.10 -20.35 1.84
CA ASN A 16 -29.84 -19.00 1.39
C ASN A 16 -28.33 -18.93 1.02
N CYS A 17 -27.96 -19.48 -0.15
CA CYS A 17 -26.65 -19.22 -0.77
C CYS A 17 -26.64 -17.74 -1.10
N LYS A 18 -26.14 -16.91 -0.17
CA LYS A 18 -25.68 -15.56 -0.55
C LYS A 18 -24.65 -15.74 -1.64
N ALA A 19 -24.94 -15.21 -2.83
CA ALA A 19 -23.91 -15.07 -3.86
C ALA A 19 -22.72 -14.35 -3.21
N PRO A 20 -21.47 -14.78 -3.49
CA PRO A 20 -20.31 -14.07 -2.97
C PRO A 20 -20.45 -12.61 -3.34
N GLU A 21 -20.39 -11.72 -2.34
CA GLU A 21 -20.36 -10.28 -2.58
C GLU A 21 -19.25 -10.02 -3.60
N LYS A 22 -19.62 -9.37 -4.70
CA LYS A 22 -18.67 -9.01 -5.73
C LYS A 22 -17.75 -7.98 -5.08
N ASN A 23 -16.53 -8.40 -4.68
CA ASN A 23 -15.54 -7.52 -4.11
C ASN A 23 -15.35 -6.34 -5.08
N GLU A 24 -15.66 -5.13 -4.63
CA GLU A 24 -15.35 -3.94 -5.41
C GLU A 24 -13.82 -3.85 -5.48
N TYR A 25 -13.31 -3.80 -6.71
CA TYR A 25 -11.88 -3.63 -6.94
C TYR A 25 -11.50 -2.16 -6.76
N ASN A 26 -10.40 -1.91 -6.05
CA ASN A 26 -9.79 -0.60 -6.02
C ASN A 26 -9.13 -0.31 -7.37
N LYS A 27 -9.71 0.59 -8.16
CA LYS A 27 -9.21 0.99 -9.47
C LYS A 27 -8.21 2.15 -9.39
N ASN A 28 -8.19 2.85 -8.27
CA ASN A 28 -7.44 4.10 -8.08
C ASN A 28 -6.14 3.91 -7.31
N GLU A 29 -5.80 2.66 -6.93
CA GLU A 29 -4.58 2.35 -6.20
C GLU A 29 -3.35 2.89 -6.94
N ILE A 30 -2.47 3.52 -6.20
CA ILE A 30 -1.14 3.94 -6.65
C ILE A 30 -0.11 3.08 -5.92
N ILE A 31 0.82 2.50 -6.68
CA ILE A 31 1.89 1.66 -6.14
C ILE A 31 3.22 2.30 -6.48
N PHE A 32 4.06 2.52 -5.47
CA PHE A 32 5.45 2.90 -5.66
C PHE A 32 6.33 1.67 -5.52
N VAL A 33 7.25 1.52 -6.44
CA VAL A 33 8.36 0.59 -6.36
C VAL A 33 9.62 1.43 -6.33
N VAL A 34 10.19 1.56 -5.15
CA VAL A 34 11.32 2.45 -4.88
C VAL A 34 12.59 1.62 -4.80
N GLU A 35 13.53 1.88 -5.71
CA GLU A 35 14.87 1.32 -5.62
C GLU A 35 15.69 2.18 -4.68
N ILE A 36 16.17 1.58 -3.60
CA ILE A 36 17.00 2.21 -2.59
C ILE A 36 18.27 1.40 -2.34
N GLU A 37 19.30 2.07 -1.88
CA GLU A 37 20.52 1.45 -1.38
C GLU A 37 20.81 1.89 0.05
N SER A 38 21.47 1.01 0.82
CA SER A 38 21.89 1.35 2.16
C SER A 38 23.08 2.30 2.12
N ASN A 39 23.09 3.29 3.01
CA ASN A 39 24.25 4.18 3.17
C ASN A 39 25.43 3.42 3.78
N ASP A 40 26.67 3.75 3.36
CA ASP A 40 27.92 3.03 3.66
C ASP A 40 28.20 2.72 5.13
N ASN A 41 27.60 3.45 6.05
CA ASN A 41 27.83 3.29 7.49
C ASN A 41 26.76 2.42 8.19
N LYS A 42 25.94 1.69 7.43
CA LYS A 42 24.85 0.86 7.96
C LYS A 42 25.13 -0.62 7.80
N SER A 43 25.02 -1.36 8.89
CA SER A 43 25.06 -2.82 8.87
C SER A 43 23.74 -3.41 8.38
N GLU A 44 23.73 -4.70 7.98
CA GLU A 44 22.49 -5.40 7.64
C GLU A 44 21.48 -5.42 8.79
N SER A 45 21.95 -5.49 10.04
CA SER A 45 21.10 -5.44 11.23
C SER A 45 20.46 -4.08 11.38
N ASP A 46 21.23 -2.98 11.22
CA ASP A 46 20.70 -1.60 11.28
C ASP A 46 19.59 -1.40 10.24
N ILE A 47 19.81 -1.91 9.02
CA ILE A 47 18.85 -1.82 7.94
C ILE A 47 17.57 -2.61 8.25
N ALA A 48 17.70 -3.84 8.76
CA ALA A 48 16.54 -4.67 9.10
C ALA A 48 15.73 -4.07 10.26
N GLU A 49 16.38 -3.59 11.31
CA GLU A 49 15.74 -2.94 12.45
C GLU A 49 15.04 -1.63 12.04
N PHE A 50 15.72 -0.82 11.23
CA PHE A 50 15.14 0.42 10.74
C PHE A 50 13.95 0.16 9.81
N SER A 51 14.03 -0.81 8.91
CA SER A 51 12.92 -1.17 8.01
C SER A 51 11.65 -1.55 8.79
N LYS A 52 11.81 -2.35 9.86
CA LYS A 52 10.70 -2.69 10.76
C LYS A 52 10.13 -1.44 11.45
N TYR A 53 11.00 -0.64 12.06
CA TYR A 53 10.59 0.61 12.74
C TYR A 53 9.84 1.56 11.80
N TYR A 54 10.32 1.72 10.57
CA TYR A 54 9.69 2.65 9.61
C TYR A 54 8.33 2.14 9.13
N THR A 55 8.22 0.84 8.86
CA THR A 55 6.95 0.21 8.50
C THR A 55 5.90 0.38 9.61
N GLU A 56 6.28 0.18 10.88
CA GLU A 56 5.40 0.41 12.03
C GLU A 56 4.98 1.89 12.15
N ALA A 57 5.89 2.82 11.84
CA ALA A 57 5.57 4.25 11.87
C ALA A 57 4.54 4.64 10.79
N ILE A 58 4.64 4.06 9.58
CA ILE A 58 3.66 4.27 8.52
C ILE A 58 2.30 3.68 8.92
N ASP A 59 2.27 2.42 9.35
CA ASP A 59 1.04 1.72 9.74
C ASP A 59 0.24 2.49 10.81
N ASN A 60 0.95 3.07 11.78
CA ASN A 60 0.34 3.82 12.87
C ASN A 60 -0.17 5.22 12.48
N ASN A 61 0.31 5.82 11.40
CA ASN A 61 0.03 7.22 11.06
C ASN A 61 -0.70 7.40 9.73
N GLU A 62 -0.77 6.36 8.87
CA GLU A 62 -1.31 6.48 7.51
C GLU A 62 -2.37 5.42 7.20
N PRO A 63 -3.61 5.60 7.63
CA PRO A 63 -4.69 4.63 7.44
C PRO A 63 -5.07 4.39 5.97
N ASN A 64 -4.66 5.28 5.06
CA ASN A 64 -4.90 5.18 3.62
C ASN A 64 -3.72 4.56 2.85
N SER A 65 -2.65 4.18 3.56
CA SER A 65 -1.59 3.33 3.03
C SER A 65 -2.02 1.87 3.12
N LEU A 66 -2.14 1.19 1.98
CA LEU A 66 -2.64 -0.20 1.89
C LEU A 66 -1.55 -1.24 2.20
N GLY A 67 -0.31 -0.84 2.25
CA GLY A 67 0.80 -1.72 2.58
C GLY A 67 2.16 -1.14 2.26
N TRP A 68 3.13 -1.54 3.07
CA TRP A 68 4.53 -1.16 2.97
C TRP A 68 5.42 -2.38 3.18
N GLY A 69 6.55 -2.43 2.46
CA GLY A 69 7.50 -3.52 2.66
C GLY A 69 8.85 -3.25 2.03
N PHE A 70 9.90 -3.60 2.78
CA PHE A 70 11.29 -3.57 2.33
C PHE A 70 11.71 -4.98 1.93
N PHE A 71 12.28 -5.14 0.75
CA PHE A 71 12.66 -6.44 0.18
C PHE A 71 14.10 -6.42 -0.30
N LYS A 72 14.89 -7.42 0.05
CA LYS A 72 16.20 -7.63 -0.59
C LYS A 72 16.03 -8.12 -2.02
N SER A 73 16.72 -7.50 -2.96
CA SER A 73 16.76 -7.88 -4.36
C SER A 73 18.22 -7.83 -4.84
N ASN A 74 18.92 -8.94 -4.69
CA ASN A 74 20.37 -9.05 -4.90
C ASN A 74 21.14 -8.08 -3.96
N ASP A 75 21.83 -7.10 -4.54
CA ASP A 75 22.60 -6.05 -3.88
C ASP A 75 21.80 -4.78 -3.57
N LYS A 76 20.51 -4.75 -3.94
CA LYS A 76 19.62 -3.61 -3.76
C LYS A 76 18.53 -3.91 -2.74
N ILE A 77 17.88 -2.85 -2.29
CA ILE A 77 16.67 -2.92 -1.50
C ILE A 77 15.54 -2.31 -2.32
N ILE A 78 14.41 -3.02 -2.38
CA ILE A 78 13.19 -2.52 -3.01
C ILE A 78 12.20 -2.22 -1.89
N LEU A 79 11.75 -0.97 -1.83
CA LEU A 79 10.64 -0.56 -0.99
C LEU A 79 9.39 -0.54 -1.86
N ILE A 80 8.35 -1.25 -1.44
CA ILE A 80 7.04 -1.23 -2.07
C ILE A 80 6.08 -0.49 -1.16
N GLU A 81 5.42 0.52 -1.71
CA GLU A 81 4.43 1.35 -1.04
C GLU A 81 3.12 1.28 -1.82
N ARG A 82 2.02 1.03 -1.13
CA ARG A 82 0.71 0.92 -1.74
C ARG A 82 -0.24 1.92 -1.11
N TYR A 83 -0.85 2.75 -1.93
CA TYR A 83 -1.76 3.81 -1.51
C TYR A 83 -3.15 3.59 -2.06
N LEU A 84 -4.18 3.88 -1.27
CA LEU A 84 -5.58 3.76 -1.67
C LEU A 84 -5.87 4.51 -2.99
N ASN A 85 -5.23 5.66 -3.18
CA ASN A 85 -5.33 6.50 -4.38
C ASN A 85 -4.24 7.59 -4.37
N GLY A 86 -4.25 8.47 -5.38
CA GLY A 86 -3.30 9.59 -5.46
C GLY A 86 -3.38 10.58 -4.30
N ALA A 87 -4.57 10.80 -3.71
CA ALA A 87 -4.71 11.68 -2.55
C ALA A 87 -4.02 11.10 -1.31
N ALA A 88 -4.12 9.79 -1.08
CA ALA A 88 -3.40 9.10 -0.01
C ALA A 88 -1.87 9.19 -0.18
N MET A 89 -1.38 9.11 -1.43
CA MET A 89 0.04 9.34 -1.72
C MET A 89 0.47 10.80 -1.42
N MET A 90 -0.34 11.79 -1.81
CA MET A 90 -0.04 13.19 -1.48
C MET A 90 -0.10 13.45 0.03
N GLU A 91 -1.00 12.78 0.76
CA GLU A 91 -1.05 12.80 2.22
C GLU A 91 0.27 12.27 2.81
N HIS A 92 0.79 11.12 2.31
CA HIS A 92 2.10 10.62 2.69
C HIS A 92 3.19 11.66 2.46
N GLY A 93 3.25 12.28 1.28
CA GLY A 93 4.22 13.32 0.97
C GLY A 93 4.17 14.52 1.94
N ASN A 94 2.97 14.92 2.36
CA ASN A 94 2.79 15.96 3.37
C ASN A 94 3.26 15.50 4.75
N ASN A 95 2.97 14.25 5.13
CA ASN A 95 3.36 13.68 6.42
C ASN A 95 4.87 13.59 6.61
N ILE A 96 5.63 13.31 5.54
CA ILE A 96 7.10 13.23 5.58
C ILE A 96 7.81 14.59 5.40
N SER A 97 7.08 15.62 4.98
CA SER A 97 7.59 16.98 4.77
C SER A 97 7.71 17.75 6.08
N GLU A 98 8.30 18.94 6.01
CA GLU A 98 8.46 19.85 7.15
C GLU A 98 7.13 20.13 7.86
N GLY A 99 7.09 19.91 9.16
CA GLY A 99 5.89 20.02 10.01
C GLY A 99 4.95 18.80 9.96
N GLY A 100 5.23 17.81 9.13
CA GLY A 100 4.43 16.58 9.03
C GLY A 100 4.71 15.58 10.15
N VAL A 101 3.73 14.71 10.43
CA VAL A 101 3.79 13.74 11.54
C VAL A 101 4.93 12.72 11.39
N LEU A 102 5.40 12.49 10.18
CA LEU A 102 6.48 11.55 9.85
C LEU A 102 7.81 12.26 9.49
N GLU A 103 7.90 13.59 9.56
CA GLU A 103 9.13 14.35 9.23
C GLU A 103 10.38 13.76 9.89
N THR A 104 10.33 13.57 11.22
CA THR A 104 11.45 13.01 11.97
C THR A 104 11.78 11.57 11.55
N HIS A 105 10.77 10.75 11.21
CA HIS A 105 10.94 9.38 10.75
C HIS A 105 11.60 9.36 9.37
N PHE A 106 11.16 10.23 8.46
CA PHE A 106 11.75 10.38 7.13
C PHE A 106 13.17 10.91 7.18
N GLY A 107 13.46 11.86 8.07
CA GLY A 107 14.82 12.30 8.32
C GLY A 107 15.78 11.18 8.76
N LYS A 108 15.27 10.20 9.51
CA LYS A 108 16.02 8.96 9.83
C LYS A 108 16.11 8.03 8.61
N PHE A 109 15.04 7.91 7.80
CA PHE A 109 15.06 7.15 6.56
C PHE A 109 16.20 7.59 5.65
N MET A 110 16.33 8.90 5.39
CA MET A 110 17.40 9.48 4.57
C MET A 110 18.81 9.30 5.16
N LYS A 111 18.94 8.98 6.46
CA LYS A 111 20.22 8.58 7.07
C LYS A 111 20.56 7.10 6.87
N HIS A 112 19.59 6.27 6.54
CA HIS A 112 19.77 4.84 6.31
C HIS A 112 19.85 4.50 4.84
N PHE A 113 19.16 5.26 3.98
CA PHE A 113 18.97 4.95 2.57
C PHE A 113 19.20 6.14 1.67
N THR A 114 19.67 5.83 0.47
CA THR A 114 19.65 6.72 -0.70
C THR A 114 18.59 6.21 -1.68
N ILE A 115 17.73 7.11 -2.17
CA ILE A 115 16.70 6.80 -3.16
C ILE A 115 17.28 6.93 -4.56
N ASN A 116 17.32 5.84 -5.32
CA ASN A 116 17.89 5.81 -6.66
C ASN A 116 16.81 5.95 -7.75
N LYS A 117 15.60 5.41 -7.51
CA LYS A 117 14.52 5.40 -8.49
C LYS A 117 13.17 5.21 -7.81
N ILE A 118 12.14 5.85 -8.35
CA ILE A 118 10.74 5.66 -7.94
C ILE A 118 9.91 5.37 -9.18
N ASP A 119 9.49 4.11 -9.35
CA ASP A 119 8.52 3.71 -10.36
C ASP A 119 7.10 3.81 -9.77
N VAL A 120 6.25 4.60 -10.40
CA VAL A 120 4.85 4.85 -9.98
C VAL A 120 3.92 4.10 -10.91
N TYR A 121 3.31 3.04 -10.41
CA TYR A 121 2.32 2.24 -11.15
C TYR A 121 0.91 2.66 -10.78
N GLY A 122 0.07 2.87 -11.79
CA GLY A 122 -1.31 3.30 -11.63
C GLY A 122 -1.62 4.54 -12.47
N THR A 123 -2.91 4.92 -12.50
CA THR A 123 -3.33 6.12 -13.23
C THR A 123 -3.10 7.36 -12.36
N ALA A 124 -1.86 7.87 -12.40
CA ALA A 124 -1.49 9.11 -11.71
C ALA A 124 -2.17 10.32 -12.38
N SER A 125 -2.86 11.14 -11.59
CA SER A 125 -3.43 12.42 -12.05
C SER A 125 -2.32 13.43 -12.37
N ASP A 126 -2.65 14.45 -13.14
CA ASP A 126 -1.70 15.54 -13.41
C ASP A 126 -1.38 16.32 -12.13
N GLU A 127 -2.34 16.42 -11.19
CA GLU A 127 -2.13 17.01 -9.87
C GLU A 127 -1.05 16.24 -9.09
N LEU A 128 -1.12 14.90 -9.06
CA LEU A 128 -0.11 14.07 -8.40
C LEU A 128 1.27 14.24 -9.05
N LYS A 129 1.35 14.28 -10.38
CA LYS A 129 2.61 14.48 -11.11
C LYS A 129 3.25 15.84 -10.81
N GLU A 130 2.42 16.90 -10.74
CA GLU A 130 2.90 18.23 -10.35
C GLU A 130 3.34 18.27 -8.87
N TYR A 131 2.57 17.61 -7.99
CA TYR A 131 2.84 17.56 -6.57
C TYR A 131 4.23 16.96 -6.24
N VAL A 132 4.66 15.93 -6.97
CA VAL A 132 5.93 15.25 -6.66
C VAL A 132 7.17 15.97 -7.21
N LYS A 133 7.02 16.91 -8.17
CA LYS A 133 8.15 17.61 -8.79
C LYS A 133 9.09 18.34 -7.80
N PRO A 134 8.55 19.06 -6.77
CA PRO A 134 9.41 19.78 -5.83
C PRO A 134 10.31 18.88 -4.98
N PHE A 135 10.00 17.58 -4.84
CA PHE A 135 10.85 16.65 -4.10
C PHE A 135 12.21 16.40 -4.79
N GLY A 136 12.31 16.67 -6.10
CA GLY A 136 13.56 16.50 -6.85
C GLY A 136 14.02 15.05 -6.98
N LEU A 137 13.13 14.08 -6.70
CA LEU A 137 13.41 12.64 -6.77
C LEU A 137 13.10 12.09 -8.19
N PRO A 138 13.73 10.98 -8.59
CA PRO A 138 13.58 10.40 -9.92
C PRO A 138 12.28 9.58 -10.07
N PHE A 139 11.15 10.24 -10.28
CA PHE A 139 9.85 9.62 -10.50
C PHE A 139 9.62 9.21 -11.96
N TYR A 140 9.17 7.97 -12.17
CA TYR A 140 8.80 7.41 -13.48
C TYR A 140 7.38 6.87 -13.42
N PHE A 141 6.49 7.35 -14.28
CA PHE A 141 5.06 7.02 -14.25
C PHE A 141 4.70 5.95 -15.27
N HIS A 142 4.00 4.91 -14.81
CA HIS A 142 3.58 3.75 -15.59
C HIS A 142 2.05 3.60 -15.50
N PRO A 143 1.29 4.15 -16.47
CA PRO A 143 -0.16 4.05 -16.47
C PRO A 143 -0.64 2.61 -16.65
N ASP A 144 -1.79 2.31 -16.05
CA ASP A 144 -2.40 0.99 -16.16
C ASP A 144 -2.77 0.64 -17.60
N LEU A 145 -2.42 -0.59 -18.01
CA LEU A 145 -3.03 -1.25 -19.18
C LEU A 145 -4.25 -2.08 -18.75
N ALA A 146 -4.11 -2.83 -17.66
CA ALA A 146 -5.17 -3.56 -16.99
C ALA A 146 -4.71 -3.94 -15.58
N LYS A 147 -5.58 -3.76 -14.57
CA LYS A 147 -5.31 -4.22 -13.21
C LYS A 147 -6.59 -4.55 -12.45
N PHE A 148 -6.46 -5.30 -11.39
CA PHE A 148 -7.42 -5.30 -10.29
C PHE A 148 -6.65 -5.31 -8.96
N SER A 149 -7.23 -4.68 -7.94
CA SER A 149 -6.75 -4.72 -6.57
C SER A 149 -7.93 -4.96 -5.62
N ARG A 150 -7.69 -5.69 -4.53
CA ARG A 150 -8.65 -5.88 -3.43
C ARG A 150 -8.12 -5.17 -2.20
N ASN A 151 -9.01 -4.52 -1.49
CA ASN A 151 -8.72 -3.94 -0.18
C ASN A 151 -8.72 -5.04 0.88
#